data_a24097f7f13fa827d3b49b4ea2914c43
#
_entry.id   a24097f7f13fa827d3b49b4ea2914c43
#
_cell.length_a   1.000
_cell.length_b   1.000
_cell.length_c   1.000
_cell.angle_alpha   90.00
_cell.angle_beta   90.00
_cell.angle_gamma   90.00
#
_symmetry.space_group_name_H-M   'P 1'
#
loop_
_entity.id
_entity.type
_entity.pdbx_description
1 polymer ?
#
loop_
_entity_poly.entity_id
_entity_poly.type
_entity_poly.pdbx_seq_one_letter_code
_entity_poly.pdbx_strand_id
1 'polypeptide(L)'
;MIKFNNFDFQNFCLKYSKLNAVNILKVMIKDIFRGRIVVTSSFGAESIVILHLVSKVDRNTPIVFLNTGKLFPETLEYVDAVREKLKLNKIKILKPDPYELKIQDKNNNLYKLNSDLCCHLRKVVPLQKALQNYDAWINGRKKFHGFERKNIKQIEKANGLIKINPLYSWDFKDIKNYINKNKLPEHPLIKKGYKSIGCIPCTSKVADDEPQRSGRWNNKNKTECGIHTYNPLI
;
A
#
# COMPACT_ATOMS: atom_id res chain seq x y z
N MET A 1 23.15 0.18 -11.41
CA MET A 1 22.67 0.28 -10.01
C MET A 1 23.03 1.68 -9.54
N ILE A 2 22.06 2.58 -9.37
CA ILE A 2 22.32 3.87 -8.73
C ILE A 2 22.54 3.52 -7.25
N LYS A 3 23.82 3.42 -6.84
CA LYS A 3 24.16 3.28 -5.42
C LYS A 3 23.82 4.60 -4.74
N PHE A 4 22.70 4.66 -4.04
CA PHE A 4 22.29 5.82 -3.23
C PHE A 4 23.26 6.18 -2.08
N ASN A 5 24.43 5.55 -1.98
CA ASN A 5 25.41 5.81 -0.94
C ASN A 5 25.99 7.25 -0.97
N ASN A 6 25.99 7.92 -2.14
CA ASN A 6 26.47 9.31 -2.33
C ASN A 6 25.39 10.27 -2.81
N PHE A 7 24.10 9.89 -2.68
CA PHE A 7 23.01 10.72 -3.16
C PHE A 7 22.62 11.70 -2.05
N ASP A 8 22.69 13.00 -2.35
CA ASP A 8 22.14 14.01 -1.46
C ASP A 8 20.61 13.92 -1.43
N PHE A 9 20.10 13.15 -0.48
CA PHE A 9 18.67 12.93 -0.31
C PHE A 9 17.91 14.23 0.01
N GLN A 10 18.56 15.20 0.65
CA GLN A 10 17.92 16.48 0.95
C GLN A 10 17.68 17.28 -0.33
N ASN A 11 18.69 17.40 -1.21
CA ASN A 11 18.54 18.05 -2.50
C ASN A 11 17.53 17.35 -3.40
N PHE A 12 17.50 16.03 -3.37
CA PHE A 12 16.47 15.26 -4.06
C PHE A 12 15.07 15.63 -3.57
N CYS A 13 14.86 15.67 -2.27
CA CYS A 13 13.56 16.07 -1.69
C CYS A 13 13.23 17.53 -2.06
N LEU A 14 14.15 18.47 -1.96
CA LEU A 14 13.92 19.87 -2.33
C LEU A 14 13.49 20.00 -3.80
N LYS A 15 14.10 19.25 -4.69
CA LYS A 15 13.83 19.28 -6.13
C LYS A 15 12.43 18.71 -6.48
N TYR A 16 12.00 17.65 -5.81
CA TYR A 16 10.83 16.89 -6.26
C TYR A 16 9.62 16.94 -5.33
N SER A 17 9.75 17.30 -4.04
CA SER A 17 8.63 17.25 -3.08
C SER A 17 7.55 18.32 -3.27
N LYS A 18 7.77 19.28 -4.17
CA LYS A 18 6.76 20.30 -4.54
C LYS A 18 5.87 19.87 -5.72
N LEU A 19 6.16 18.73 -6.33
CA LEU A 19 5.37 18.21 -7.45
C LEU A 19 4.02 17.68 -6.99
N ASN A 20 2.99 17.90 -7.79
CA ASN A 20 1.69 17.27 -7.55
C ASN A 20 1.75 15.74 -7.79
N ALA A 21 0.69 15.01 -7.39
CA ALA A 21 0.65 13.56 -7.43
C ALA A 21 0.95 12.97 -8.83
N VAL A 22 0.46 13.60 -9.89
CA VAL A 22 0.67 13.12 -11.28
C VAL A 22 2.12 13.36 -11.70
N ASN A 23 2.63 14.56 -11.46
CA ASN A 23 3.97 14.95 -11.91
C ASN A 23 5.06 14.18 -11.17
N ILE A 24 4.92 13.95 -9.85
CA ILE A 24 5.91 13.15 -9.13
C ILE A 24 5.90 11.70 -9.63
N LEU A 25 4.74 11.11 -9.91
CA LEU A 25 4.66 9.76 -10.48
C LEU A 25 5.34 9.70 -11.85
N LYS A 26 5.07 10.69 -12.72
CA LYS A 26 5.68 10.75 -14.05
C LYS A 26 7.22 10.78 -13.96
N VAL A 27 7.77 11.70 -13.18
CA VAL A 27 9.23 11.83 -13.00
C VAL A 27 9.83 10.57 -12.38
N MET A 28 9.22 10.02 -11.33
CA MET A 28 9.78 8.84 -10.64
C MET A 28 9.72 7.58 -11.49
N ILE A 29 8.63 7.37 -12.23
CA ILE A 29 8.42 6.14 -13.03
C ILE A 29 9.19 6.21 -14.37
N LYS A 30 9.17 7.36 -15.05
CA LYS A 30 9.69 7.46 -16.42
C LYS A 30 11.14 7.84 -16.48
N ASP A 31 11.60 8.70 -15.52
CA ASP A 31 12.91 9.32 -15.60
C ASP A 31 13.86 8.74 -14.55
N ILE A 32 13.56 8.89 -13.26
CA ILE A 32 14.53 8.60 -12.17
C ILE A 32 14.70 7.11 -11.92
N PHE A 33 13.59 6.37 -11.75
CA PHE A 33 13.62 4.95 -11.37
C PHE A 33 13.05 4.04 -12.47
N ARG A 34 13.26 4.41 -13.73
CA ARG A 34 12.77 3.65 -14.88
C ARG A 34 13.15 2.18 -14.78
N GLY A 35 12.14 1.29 -14.74
CA GLY A 35 12.34 -0.16 -14.59
C GLY A 35 12.75 -0.63 -13.18
N ARG A 36 12.98 0.29 -12.23
CA ARG A 36 13.47 0.00 -10.88
C ARG A 36 12.55 0.53 -9.77
N ILE A 37 11.30 0.79 -10.10
CA ILE A 37 10.26 1.24 -9.18
C ILE A 37 9.06 0.29 -9.20
N VAL A 38 8.42 0.11 -8.07
CA VAL A 38 7.24 -0.75 -7.90
C VAL A 38 6.15 -0.05 -7.11
N VAL A 39 4.90 -0.37 -7.39
CA VAL A 39 3.74 0.07 -6.58
C VAL A 39 3.37 -1.02 -5.61
N THR A 40 3.12 -0.68 -4.34
CA THR A 40 2.49 -1.59 -3.39
C THR A 40 1.04 -1.19 -3.19
N SER A 41 0.12 -2.12 -3.38
CA SER A 41 -1.30 -1.87 -3.21
C SER A 41 -1.97 -2.97 -2.40
N SER A 42 -2.86 -2.59 -1.48
CA SER A 42 -3.73 -3.52 -0.76
C SER A 42 -5.05 -3.79 -1.48
N PHE A 43 -5.32 -3.10 -2.59
CA PHE A 43 -6.61 -3.10 -3.28
C PHE A 43 -7.81 -2.86 -2.32
N GLY A 44 -7.59 -2.12 -1.24
CA GLY A 44 -8.66 -1.68 -0.32
C GLY A 44 -9.41 -0.46 -0.87
N ALA A 45 -10.29 0.12 -0.04
CA ALA A 45 -11.27 1.14 -0.39
C ALA A 45 -10.75 2.30 -1.26
N GLU A 46 -9.56 2.81 -0.99
CA GLU A 46 -9.01 4.00 -1.64
C GLU A 46 -7.84 3.69 -2.60
N SER A 47 -7.44 2.43 -2.69
CA SER A 47 -6.27 2.01 -3.49
C SER A 47 -6.43 2.28 -4.98
N ILE A 48 -7.66 2.33 -5.47
CA ILE A 48 -7.98 2.59 -6.89
C ILE A 48 -7.40 3.92 -7.38
N VAL A 49 -7.30 4.93 -6.52
CA VAL A 49 -6.80 6.26 -6.89
C VAL A 49 -5.34 6.20 -7.30
N ILE A 50 -4.48 5.62 -6.45
CA ILE A 50 -3.05 5.51 -6.79
C ILE A 50 -2.83 4.60 -8.00
N LEU A 51 -3.58 3.51 -8.12
CA LEU A 51 -3.51 2.59 -9.25
C LEU A 51 -3.91 3.26 -10.56
N HIS A 52 -4.98 4.08 -10.55
CA HIS A 52 -5.40 4.84 -11.71
C HIS A 52 -4.39 5.92 -12.10
N LEU A 53 -3.82 6.67 -11.13
CA LEU A 53 -2.77 7.64 -11.42
C LEU A 53 -1.54 6.98 -12.06
N VAL A 54 -1.11 5.85 -11.53
CA VAL A 54 0.01 5.07 -12.09
C VAL A 54 -0.33 4.56 -13.49
N SER A 55 -1.53 4.03 -13.72
CA SER A 55 -1.94 3.53 -15.04
C SER A 55 -1.93 4.59 -16.13
N LYS A 56 -2.22 5.85 -15.76
CA LYS A 56 -2.12 7.00 -16.67
C LYS A 56 -0.68 7.37 -17.03
N VAL A 57 0.27 7.06 -16.15
CA VAL A 57 1.69 7.28 -16.42
C VAL A 57 2.29 6.10 -17.18
N ASP A 58 2.10 4.89 -16.67
CA ASP A 58 2.61 3.66 -17.30
C ASP A 58 1.90 2.41 -16.76
N ARG A 59 1.10 1.77 -17.62
CA ARG A 59 0.39 0.52 -17.31
C ARG A 59 1.31 -0.68 -17.11
N ASN A 60 2.58 -0.57 -17.50
CA ASN A 60 3.60 -1.59 -17.30
C ASN A 60 4.38 -1.42 -15.98
N THR A 61 4.08 -0.38 -15.19
CA THR A 61 4.68 -0.24 -13.86
C THR A 61 4.32 -1.46 -13.01
N PRO A 62 5.31 -2.18 -12.44
CA PRO A 62 5.03 -3.34 -11.61
C PRO A 62 4.20 -2.97 -10.37
N ILE A 63 3.20 -3.79 -10.07
CA ILE A 63 2.36 -3.65 -8.88
C ILE A 63 2.50 -4.92 -8.05
N VAL A 64 2.74 -4.77 -6.76
CA VAL A 64 2.79 -5.85 -5.79
C VAL A 64 1.52 -5.83 -4.95
N PHE A 65 0.83 -6.96 -4.89
CA PHE A 65 -0.32 -7.22 -4.06
C PHE A 65 -0.02 -8.35 -3.08
N LEU A 66 -0.32 -8.15 -1.80
CA LEU A 66 -0.09 -9.12 -0.73
C LEU A 66 -1.35 -9.94 -0.47
N ASN A 67 -1.44 -11.14 -1.04
CA ASN A 67 -2.48 -12.09 -0.67
C ASN A 67 -2.06 -12.85 0.58
N THR A 68 -2.56 -12.41 1.71
CA THR A 68 -2.21 -12.94 3.05
C THR A 68 -2.84 -14.29 3.35
N GLY A 69 -3.73 -14.81 2.50
CA GLY A 69 -4.58 -15.97 2.78
C GLY A 69 -5.70 -15.69 3.77
N LYS A 70 -5.92 -14.41 4.14
CA LYS A 70 -6.96 -13.97 5.08
C LYS A 70 -7.74 -12.75 4.56
N LEU A 71 -7.69 -12.49 3.27
CA LEU A 71 -8.43 -11.40 2.63
C LEU A 71 -9.88 -11.79 2.37
N PHE A 72 -10.74 -10.79 2.23
CA PHE A 72 -12.10 -10.99 1.77
C PHE A 72 -12.14 -11.51 0.33
N PRO A 73 -13.04 -12.42 -0.03
CA PRO A 73 -13.25 -12.82 -1.43
C PRO A 73 -13.47 -11.63 -2.34
N GLU A 74 -14.29 -10.66 -1.91
CA GLU A 74 -14.56 -9.42 -2.64
C GLU A 74 -13.29 -8.61 -2.94
N THR A 75 -12.26 -8.68 -2.08
CA THR A 75 -10.98 -8.02 -2.37
C THR A 75 -10.23 -8.74 -3.49
N LEU A 76 -10.28 -10.07 -3.54
CA LEU A 76 -9.63 -10.86 -4.59
C LEU A 76 -10.31 -10.62 -5.95
N GLU A 77 -11.63 -10.64 -6.00
CA GLU A 77 -12.42 -10.31 -7.19
C GLU A 77 -12.17 -8.87 -7.65
N TYR A 78 -12.06 -7.94 -6.70
CA TYR A 78 -11.79 -6.54 -6.99
C TYR A 78 -10.40 -6.31 -7.61
N VAL A 79 -9.40 -7.12 -7.28
CA VAL A 79 -8.08 -7.08 -7.94
C VAL A 79 -8.23 -7.30 -9.44
N ASP A 80 -8.99 -8.30 -9.85
CA ASP A 80 -9.18 -8.63 -11.27
C ASP A 80 -10.03 -7.58 -11.98
N ALA A 81 -11.11 -7.09 -11.36
CA ALA A 81 -11.91 -6.00 -11.89
C ALA A 81 -11.10 -4.70 -12.10
N VAL A 82 -10.23 -4.35 -11.14
CA VAL A 82 -9.35 -3.18 -11.27
C VAL A 82 -8.27 -3.39 -12.32
N ARG A 83 -7.69 -4.60 -12.39
CA ARG A 83 -6.71 -4.97 -13.43
C ARG A 83 -7.28 -4.73 -14.82
N GLU A 84 -8.46 -5.24 -15.08
CA GLU A 84 -9.15 -5.12 -16.36
C GLU A 84 -9.52 -3.65 -16.66
N LYS A 85 -10.20 -2.99 -15.72
CA LYS A 85 -10.64 -1.59 -15.86
C LYS A 85 -9.51 -0.63 -16.17
N LEU A 86 -8.36 -0.77 -15.49
CA LEU A 86 -7.21 0.11 -15.65
C LEU A 86 -6.17 -0.43 -16.63
N LYS A 87 -6.40 -1.62 -17.21
CA LYS A 87 -5.46 -2.30 -18.12
C LYS A 87 -4.06 -2.42 -17.52
N LEU A 88 -3.97 -2.91 -16.27
CA LEU A 88 -2.72 -3.07 -15.56
C LEU A 88 -2.02 -4.36 -15.99
N ASN A 89 -0.85 -4.26 -16.61
CA ASN A 89 -0.18 -5.39 -17.24
C ASN A 89 0.66 -6.23 -16.28
N LYS A 90 1.17 -5.66 -15.19
CA LYS A 90 2.16 -6.33 -14.31
C LYS A 90 1.72 -6.29 -12.85
N ILE A 91 0.77 -7.16 -12.47
CA ILE A 91 0.40 -7.36 -11.06
C ILE A 91 1.05 -8.66 -10.59
N LYS A 92 1.95 -8.56 -9.59
CA LYS A 92 2.56 -9.70 -8.89
C LYS A 92 1.84 -9.94 -7.57
N ILE A 93 1.20 -11.09 -7.45
CA ILE A 93 0.54 -11.52 -6.22
C ILE A 93 1.57 -12.25 -5.36
N LEU A 94 1.86 -11.70 -4.19
CA LEU A 94 2.74 -12.32 -3.21
C LEU A 94 1.91 -13.07 -2.18
N LYS A 95 2.37 -14.26 -1.84
CA LYS A 95 1.80 -15.09 -0.77
C LYS A 95 2.88 -15.30 0.32
N PRO A 96 2.47 -15.50 1.57
CA PRO A 96 3.40 -15.92 2.61
C PRO A 96 3.95 -17.30 2.29
N ASP A 97 5.13 -17.60 2.82
CA ASP A 97 5.77 -18.90 2.68
C ASP A 97 4.92 -19.98 3.40
N PRO A 98 4.45 -21.02 2.68
CA PRO A 98 3.60 -22.05 3.29
C PRO A 98 4.34 -22.88 4.34
N TYR A 99 5.64 -23.06 4.23
CA TYR A 99 6.45 -23.79 5.21
C TYR A 99 6.54 -23.01 6.52
N GLU A 100 6.85 -21.73 6.46
CA GLU A 100 6.85 -20.84 7.63
C GLU A 100 5.48 -20.79 8.32
N LEU A 101 4.39 -20.74 7.55
CA LEU A 101 3.05 -20.79 8.12
C LEU A 101 2.73 -22.11 8.81
N LYS A 102 3.20 -23.23 8.26
CA LYS A 102 3.01 -24.56 8.87
C LYS A 102 3.70 -24.67 10.24
N ILE A 103 4.85 -24.02 10.39
CA ILE A 103 5.62 -24.02 11.65
C ILE A 103 5.05 -23.01 12.64
N GLN A 104 4.89 -21.74 12.21
CA GLN A 104 4.63 -20.63 13.12
C GLN A 104 3.15 -20.29 13.30
N ASP A 105 2.26 -20.74 12.41
CA ASP A 105 0.81 -20.52 12.45
C ASP A 105 0.04 -21.80 12.18
N LYS A 106 0.49 -22.92 12.77
CA LYS A 106 -0.04 -24.28 12.58
C LYS A 106 -1.58 -24.35 12.70
N ASN A 107 -2.14 -23.68 13.68
CA ASN A 107 -3.57 -23.64 13.93
C ASN A 107 -4.29 -22.50 13.20
N ASN A 108 -3.59 -21.77 12.33
CA ASN A 108 -4.14 -20.65 11.56
C ASN A 108 -4.81 -19.55 12.41
N ASN A 109 -4.41 -19.39 13.67
CA ASN A 109 -4.98 -18.48 14.67
C ASN A 109 -4.01 -17.40 15.18
N LEU A 110 -2.81 -17.31 14.61
CA LEU A 110 -1.79 -16.35 14.99
C LEU A 110 -2.30 -14.89 14.97
N TYR A 111 -3.26 -14.58 14.11
CA TYR A 111 -3.89 -13.28 14.05
C TYR A 111 -4.62 -12.89 15.37
N LYS A 112 -5.04 -13.88 16.17
CA LYS A 112 -5.62 -13.68 17.51
C LYS A 112 -4.54 -13.58 18.57
N LEU A 113 -3.56 -14.49 18.54
CA LEU A 113 -2.54 -14.68 19.58
C LEU A 113 -1.44 -13.60 19.48
N ASN A 114 -0.93 -13.35 18.30
CA ASN A 114 0.13 -12.37 18.03
C ASN A 114 -0.09 -11.74 16.64
N SER A 115 -0.82 -10.64 16.61
CA SER A 115 -1.15 -9.95 15.36
C SER A 115 0.07 -9.33 14.66
N ASP A 116 1.15 -9.03 15.38
CA ASP A 116 2.38 -8.49 14.81
C ASP A 116 3.14 -9.57 14.07
N LEU A 117 3.35 -10.72 14.69
CA LEU A 117 3.96 -11.88 14.04
C LEU A 117 3.12 -12.36 12.85
N CYS A 118 1.80 -12.39 12.96
CA CYS A 118 0.91 -12.69 11.83
C CYS A 118 1.14 -11.74 10.65
N CYS A 119 1.21 -10.43 10.89
CA CYS A 119 1.50 -9.45 9.84
C CYS A 119 2.94 -9.58 9.31
N HIS A 120 3.90 -9.87 10.18
CA HIS A 120 5.28 -10.09 9.79
C HIS A 120 5.39 -11.21 8.76
N LEU A 121 4.90 -12.41 9.10
CA LEU A 121 4.97 -13.58 8.23
C LEU A 121 4.16 -13.40 6.93
N ARG A 122 2.96 -12.82 7.04
CA ARG A 122 2.03 -12.78 5.90
C ARG A 122 2.16 -11.53 5.02
N LYS A 123 2.87 -10.49 5.46
CA LYS A 123 3.00 -9.23 4.74
C LYS A 123 4.42 -8.72 4.65
N VAL A 124 5.11 -8.57 5.80
CA VAL A 124 6.42 -7.91 5.86
C VAL A 124 7.45 -8.73 5.10
N VAL A 125 7.61 -10.00 5.46
CA VAL A 125 8.60 -10.89 4.81
C VAL A 125 8.39 -11.02 3.30
N PRO A 126 7.18 -11.34 2.78
CA PRO A 126 6.95 -11.40 1.35
C PRO A 126 7.22 -10.09 0.62
N LEU A 127 6.84 -8.96 1.23
CA LEU A 127 7.07 -7.65 0.63
C LEU A 127 8.56 -7.31 0.57
N GLN A 128 9.30 -7.55 1.63
CA GLN A 128 10.75 -7.31 1.66
C GLN A 128 11.49 -8.08 0.59
N LYS A 129 11.20 -9.38 0.46
CA LYS A 129 11.77 -10.22 -0.61
C LYS A 129 11.49 -9.65 -1.99
N ALA A 130 10.28 -9.11 -2.22
CA ALA A 130 9.92 -8.52 -3.50
C ALA A 130 10.61 -7.18 -3.76
N LEU A 131 10.79 -6.36 -2.72
CA LEU A 131 11.38 -5.03 -2.83
C LEU A 131 12.89 -5.04 -3.10
N GLN A 132 13.61 -6.12 -2.83
CA GLN A 132 15.06 -6.26 -3.08
C GLN A 132 15.47 -5.98 -4.54
N ASN A 133 14.56 -6.13 -5.48
CA ASN A 133 14.81 -5.91 -6.90
C ASN A 133 14.52 -4.47 -7.37
N TYR A 134 14.20 -3.57 -6.45
CA TYR A 134 13.82 -2.19 -6.77
C TYR A 134 14.65 -1.17 -5.98
N ASP A 135 14.71 0.07 -6.48
CA ASP A 135 15.35 1.19 -5.80
C ASP A 135 14.29 2.10 -5.14
N ALA A 136 13.06 2.04 -5.63
CA ALA A 136 11.97 2.84 -5.10
C ALA A 136 10.65 2.08 -5.07
N TRP A 137 9.75 2.51 -4.17
CA TRP A 137 8.40 1.99 -4.11
C TRP A 137 7.36 3.08 -3.85
N ILE A 138 6.26 2.98 -4.58
CA ILE A 138 5.12 3.88 -4.50
C ILE A 138 4.06 3.24 -3.61
N ASN A 139 3.42 4.03 -2.76
CA ASN A 139 2.27 3.60 -1.96
C ASN A 139 1.21 4.70 -1.84
N GLY A 140 0.00 4.32 -1.45
CA GLY A 140 -1.14 5.23 -1.34
C GLY A 140 -1.38 5.79 0.06
N ARG A 141 -0.37 5.93 0.92
CA ARG A 141 -0.51 6.49 2.27
C ARG A 141 -0.91 7.96 2.23
N LYS A 142 -1.71 8.38 3.21
CA LYS A 142 -2.22 9.76 3.36
C LYS A 142 -2.16 10.19 4.82
N LYS A 143 -1.89 11.47 5.07
CA LYS A 143 -1.78 12.05 6.42
C LYS A 143 -3.08 11.99 7.20
N PHE A 144 -4.22 12.19 6.53
CA PHE A 144 -5.53 12.26 7.19
C PHE A 144 -5.95 10.95 7.87
N HIS A 145 -5.32 9.84 7.54
CA HIS A 145 -5.53 8.58 8.26
C HIS A 145 -5.00 8.58 9.71
N GLY A 146 -4.33 9.66 10.14
CA GLY A 146 -3.89 9.86 11.52
C GLY A 146 -2.78 8.91 12.00
N PHE A 147 -2.59 8.82 13.32
CA PHE A 147 -1.58 7.98 13.97
C PHE A 147 -0.18 8.16 13.36
N GLU A 148 0.53 7.07 13.09
CA GLU A 148 1.87 7.08 12.48
C GLU A 148 1.94 7.76 11.12
N ARG A 149 0.79 7.95 10.42
CA ARG A 149 0.75 8.59 9.11
C ARG A 149 0.74 10.12 9.16
N LYS A 150 0.54 10.72 10.33
CA LYS A 150 0.42 12.17 10.51
C LYS A 150 1.64 12.94 9.94
N ASN A 151 2.82 12.36 10.10
CA ASN A 151 4.10 12.97 9.75
C ASN A 151 4.73 12.44 8.45
N ILE A 152 4.01 11.65 7.64
CA ILE A 152 4.56 11.15 6.38
C ILE A 152 4.90 12.30 5.44
N LYS A 153 6.00 12.16 4.73
CA LYS A 153 6.44 13.08 3.67
C LYS A 153 6.14 12.49 2.30
N GLN A 154 6.11 13.33 1.29
CA GLN A 154 5.90 12.87 -0.09
C GLN A 154 7.01 11.91 -0.54
N ILE A 155 8.24 12.19 -0.14
CA ILE A 155 9.42 11.37 -0.40
C ILE A 155 10.06 11.02 0.94
N GLU A 156 10.29 9.74 1.18
CA GLU A 156 10.94 9.22 2.39
C GLU A 156 12.03 8.24 1.98
N LYS A 157 13.10 8.13 2.79
CA LYS A 157 14.08 7.04 2.69
C LYS A 157 13.74 5.99 3.74
N ALA A 158 13.61 4.74 3.32
CA ALA A 158 13.30 3.63 4.20
C ALA A 158 14.00 2.35 3.71
N ASN A 159 14.82 1.75 4.57
CA ASN A 159 15.49 0.47 4.32
C ASN A 159 16.30 0.44 3.00
N GLY A 160 17.04 1.51 2.72
CA GLY A 160 17.83 1.64 1.49
C GLY A 160 17.02 1.99 0.23
N LEU A 161 15.69 2.05 0.32
CA LEU A 161 14.80 2.38 -0.78
C LEU A 161 14.26 3.81 -0.65
N ILE A 162 13.91 4.40 -1.78
CA ILE A 162 13.14 5.64 -1.83
C ILE A 162 11.66 5.29 -1.83
N LYS A 163 10.92 5.79 -0.83
CA LYS A 163 9.48 5.62 -0.71
C LYS A 163 8.77 6.87 -1.20
N ILE A 164 7.86 6.70 -2.14
CA ILE A 164 7.09 7.78 -2.74
C ILE A 164 5.64 7.68 -2.28
N ASN A 165 5.12 8.76 -1.69
CA ASN A 165 3.75 8.88 -1.18
C ASN A 165 3.01 9.98 -1.98
N PRO A 166 2.59 9.76 -3.22
CA PRO A 166 2.06 10.82 -4.07
C PRO A 166 0.79 11.48 -3.52
N LEU A 167 0.03 10.72 -2.72
CA LEU A 167 -1.24 11.14 -2.13
C LEU A 167 -1.11 11.61 -0.68
N TYR A 168 0.10 11.88 -0.19
CA TYR A 168 0.36 12.15 1.23
C TYR A 168 -0.48 13.30 1.82
N SER A 169 -0.73 14.35 1.03
CA SER A 169 -1.49 15.54 1.42
C SER A 169 -2.96 15.53 1.04
N TRP A 170 -3.41 14.51 0.29
CA TRP A 170 -4.81 14.38 -0.08
C TRP A 170 -5.66 13.99 1.13
N ASP A 171 -6.82 14.62 1.25
CA ASP A 171 -7.83 14.27 2.25
C ASP A 171 -8.90 13.30 1.70
N PHE A 172 -9.90 12.99 2.52
CA PHE A 172 -10.99 12.10 2.13
C PHE A 172 -11.85 12.69 0.99
N LYS A 173 -12.05 13.99 0.99
CA LYS A 173 -12.84 14.70 -0.03
C LYS A 173 -12.14 14.67 -1.37
N ASP A 174 -10.81 14.84 -1.38
CA ASP A 174 -9.98 14.73 -2.58
C ASP A 174 -10.10 13.34 -3.21
N ILE A 175 -9.97 12.30 -2.38
CA ILE A 175 -10.08 10.90 -2.81
C ILE A 175 -11.46 10.62 -3.41
N LYS A 176 -12.54 11.01 -2.71
CA LYS A 176 -13.91 10.78 -3.16
C LYS A 176 -14.21 11.54 -4.46
N ASN A 177 -13.83 12.81 -4.54
CA ASN A 177 -13.99 13.62 -5.74
C ASN A 177 -13.24 13.02 -6.94
N TYR A 178 -12.01 12.53 -6.72
CA TYR A 178 -11.23 11.90 -7.78
C TYR A 178 -11.89 10.61 -8.28
N ILE A 179 -12.38 9.76 -7.39
CA ILE A 179 -13.09 8.51 -7.74
C ILE A 179 -14.32 8.83 -8.58
N ASN A 180 -15.16 9.77 -8.13
CA ASN A 180 -16.39 10.16 -8.81
C ASN A 180 -16.10 10.77 -10.19
N LYS A 181 -15.19 11.76 -10.24
CA LYS A 181 -14.80 12.44 -11.50
C LYS A 181 -14.30 11.48 -12.57
N ASN A 182 -13.56 10.44 -12.17
CA ASN A 182 -12.99 9.47 -13.10
C ASN A 182 -13.85 8.20 -13.24
N LYS A 183 -15.05 8.14 -12.64
CA LYS A 183 -15.97 7.00 -12.66
C LYS A 183 -15.25 5.68 -12.32
N LEU A 184 -14.42 5.71 -11.27
CA LEU A 184 -13.65 4.54 -10.86
C LEU A 184 -14.53 3.57 -10.08
N PRO A 185 -14.33 2.24 -10.23
CA PRO A 185 -15.08 1.25 -9.46
C PRO A 185 -14.71 1.33 -7.98
N GLU A 186 -15.71 1.37 -7.13
CA GLU A 186 -15.52 1.27 -5.68
C GLU A 186 -15.38 -0.19 -5.24
N HIS A 187 -14.64 -0.41 -4.16
CA HIS A 187 -14.54 -1.73 -3.57
C HIS A 187 -15.90 -2.20 -3.03
N PRO A 188 -16.38 -3.43 -3.35
CA PRO A 188 -17.73 -3.89 -3.00
C PRO A 188 -18.10 -3.78 -1.52
N LEU A 189 -17.12 -3.94 -0.63
CA LEU A 189 -17.31 -3.85 0.83
C LEU A 189 -17.64 -2.44 1.33
N ILE A 190 -17.39 -1.37 0.55
CA ILE A 190 -17.74 0.00 0.95
C ILE A 190 -19.25 0.09 1.17
N LYS A 191 -20.05 -0.44 0.24
CA LYS A 191 -21.52 -0.48 0.35
C LYS A 191 -22.02 -1.36 1.52
N LYS A 192 -21.16 -2.22 2.06
CA LYS A 192 -21.43 -3.06 3.23
C LYS A 192 -20.99 -2.44 4.56
N GLY A 193 -20.55 -1.16 4.56
CA GLY A 193 -20.15 -0.39 5.75
C GLY A 193 -18.67 -0.55 6.16
N TYR A 194 -17.80 -1.04 5.28
CA TYR A 194 -16.36 -1.14 5.56
C TYR A 194 -15.61 0.05 4.99
N LYS A 195 -15.25 1.02 5.82
CA LYS A 195 -14.52 2.24 5.39
C LYS A 195 -13.04 2.00 5.11
N SER A 196 -12.39 1.03 5.76
CA SER A 196 -11.00 0.65 5.55
C SER A 196 -10.87 -0.87 5.51
N ILE A 197 -10.32 -1.42 4.44
CA ILE A 197 -10.37 -2.85 4.14
C ILE A 197 -8.98 -3.47 4.21
N GLY A 198 -8.86 -4.62 4.85
CA GLY A 198 -7.65 -5.44 4.95
C GLY A 198 -8.01 -6.92 5.14
N CYS A 199 -7.29 -7.62 6.02
CA CYS A 199 -7.62 -9.03 6.36
C CYS A 199 -8.96 -9.11 7.11
N ILE A 200 -9.77 -10.13 6.83
CA ILE A 200 -11.05 -10.41 7.48
C ILE A 200 -10.96 -10.28 9.01
N PRO A 201 -10.04 -11.00 9.70
CA PRO A 201 -9.99 -10.97 11.16
C PRO A 201 -9.49 -9.65 11.76
N CYS A 202 -9.12 -8.68 10.94
CA CYS A 202 -8.58 -7.38 11.35
C CYS A 202 -9.38 -6.21 10.76
N THR A 203 -10.62 -6.46 10.32
CA THR A 203 -11.44 -5.45 9.64
C THR A 203 -12.88 -5.59 10.09
N SER A 204 -13.46 -4.51 10.61
CA SER A 204 -14.86 -4.41 11.03
C SER A 204 -15.58 -3.31 10.27
N LYS A 205 -16.89 -3.37 10.25
CA LYS A 205 -17.73 -2.27 9.80
C LYS A 205 -17.55 -1.05 10.71
N VAL A 206 -17.82 0.13 10.18
CA VAL A 206 -17.61 1.41 10.86
C VAL A 206 -18.83 2.28 10.63
N ALA A 207 -19.37 2.90 11.69
CA ALA A 207 -20.47 3.85 11.60
C ALA A 207 -20.07 5.10 10.80
N ASP A 208 -21.05 5.83 10.25
CA ASP A 208 -20.77 6.91 9.30
C ASP A 208 -20.03 8.09 9.94
N ASP A 209 -20.23 8.34 11.20
CA ASP A 209 -19.60 9.39 12.03
C ASP A 209 -18.21 9.00 12.56
N GLU A 210 -17.84 7.72 12.50
CA GLU A 210 -16.55 7.25 12.99
C GLU A 210 -15.38 7.47 12.00
N PRO A 211 -14.14 7.62 12.51
CA PRO A 211 -12.96 7.75 11.67
C PRO A 211 -12.79 6.57 10.69
N GLN A 212 -12.26 6.86 9.52
CA GLN A 212 -12.09 5.88 8.42
C GLN A 212 -11.42 4.56 8.82
N ARG A 213 -10.52 4.58 9.78
CA ARG A 213 -9.71 3.42 10.19
C ARG A 213 -10.11 2.84 11.53
N SER A 214 -11.19 3.31 12.18
CA SER A 214 -11.66 2.77 13.46
C SER A 214 -12.00 1.28 13.40
N GLY A 215 -12.45 0.79 12.26
CA GLY A 215 -12.68 -0.63 12.00
C GLY A 215 -11.43 -1.51 11.81
N ARG A 216 -10.21 -0.94 11.99
CA ARG A 216 -8.98 -1.71 11.82
C ARG A 216 -8.40 -2.12 13.16
N TRP A 217 -8.11 -3.42 13.31
CA TRP A 217 -7.53 -4.00 14.52
C TRP A 217 -8.31 -3.67 15.79
N ASN A 218 -9.66 -3.63 15.72
CA ASN A 218 -10.52 -3.42 16.87
C ASN A 218 -10.11 -4.32 18.04
N ASN A 219 -10.06 -3.75 19.23
CA ASN A 219 -9.62 -4.40 20.46
C ASN A 219 -8.15 -4.86 20.46
N LYS A 220 -7.29 -4.28 19.59
CA LYS A 220 -5.86 -4.53 19.56
C LYS A 220 -5.09 -3.21 19.66
N ASN A 221 -4.06 -3.21 20.45
CA ASN A 221 -3.15 -2.04 20.57
C ASN A 221 -2.26 -1.93 19.31
N LYS A 222 -2.90 -1.71 18.14
CA LYS A 222 -2.24 -1.69 16.84
C LYS A 222 -2.92 -0.73 15.87
N THR A 223 -2.11 0.05 15.15
CA THR A 223 -2.57 1.04 14.16
C THR A 223 -2.09 0.74 12.73
N GLU A 224 -1.01 -0.06 12.59
CA GLU A 224 -0.40 -0.39 11.29
C GLU A 224 0.04 -1.85 11.21
N CYS A 225 0.19 -2.36 9.99
CA CYS A 225 0.58 -3.76 9.75
C CYS A 225 2.09 -4.01 9.72
N GLY A 226 2.90 -2.99 9.97
CA GLY A 226 4.37 -3.09 10.02
C GLY A 226 5.10 -3.03 8.67
N ILE A 227 4.42 -3.11 7.51
CA ILE A 227 5.11 -3.04 6.20
C ILE A 227 5.84 -1.72 5.93
N HIS A 228 5.51 -0.67 6.67
CA HIS A 228 6.09 0.65 6.51
C HIS A 228 7.12 1.02 7.58
N THR A 229 7.11 0.32 8.71
CA THR A 229 7.93 0.61 9.91
C THR A 229 9.04 -0.40 10.15
N TYR A 230 8.98 -1.56 9.49
CA TYR A 230 9.97 -2.61 9.69
C TYR A 230 11.36 -2.18 9.23
N ASN A 231 12.32 -2.27 10.14
CA ASN A 231 13.75 -2.09 9.87
C ASN A 231 14.43 -3.48 9.83
N PRO A 232 15.06 -3.91 8.72
CA PRO A 232 15.68 -5.22 8.63
C PRO A 232 17.02 -5.34 9.38
N LEU A 233 17.46 -4.29 10.06
CA LEU A 233 18.78 -4.18 10.70
C LEU A 233 18.70 -4.34 12.23
N ILE A 234 17.91 -5.31 12.71
CA ILE A 234 18.07 -5.87 14.06
C ILE A 234 17.94 -7.37 13.96
#